data_eb924e4a341ca02879516b9242919338
#
_entry.id   eb924e4a341ca02879516b9242919338
#
_cell.length_a   1.000
_cell.length_b   1.000
_cell.length_c   1.000
_cell.angle_alpha   90.00
_cell.angle_beta   90.00
_cell.angle_gamma   90.00
#
_symmetry.space_group_name_H-M   'P 1'
#
loop_
_entity.id
_entity.type
_entity.pdbx_description
1 polymer ?
#
loop_
_entity_poly.entity_id
_entity_poly.type
_entity_poly.pdbx_seq_one_letter_code
_entity_poly.pdbx_strand_id
1 'polypeptide(L)'
;GGNDQSGFDPNNGGDDRIVMETEVPSNTVSLDELKNMTGYNVNINESIQLRHENFTDANGDGNISPGEECKVSFEIMNNSDVEIFNVIPTVIETTGNKHIHISPTVRVESIKPHQGVRYTATILADKRLKDGNAVIRVTVTQGQNDIASMAKEFNITCKRQ
;
A
#
# COMPACT_ATOMS: atom_id res chain seq x y z
N GLY A 1 -6.69 13.75 16.62
CA GLY A 1 -7.29 13.58 16.08
C GLY A 1 -7.44 13.07 14.76
N GLY A 2 -7.75 13.54 14.02
CA GLY A 2 -7.85 13.27 12.82
C GLY A 2 -7.79 11.99 12.34
N ASN A 3 -7.82 11.25 13.10
CA ASN A 3 -7.48 10.06 12.83
C ASN A 3 -8.42 9.41 12.07
N ASP A 4 -9.49 9.78 11.98
CA ASP A 4 -10.35 8.99 11.42
C ASP A 4 -10.58 9.31 10.11
N GLN A 5 -9.91 9.92 9.47
CA GLN A 5 -10.23 10.14 8.29
C GLN A 5 -10.13 9.06 7.45
N SER A 6 -10.87 8.83 6.59
CA SER A 6 -10.81 7.90 5.48
C SER A 6 -10.28 6.59 5.75
N GLY A 7 -10.72 6.01 6.70
CA GLY A 7 -10.31 4.68 6.97
C GLY A 7 -9.06 4.54 7.76
N PHE A 8 -8.50 5.62 8.25
CA PHE A 8 -7.37 5.51 9.09
C PHE A 8 -7.78 5.43 10.53
N ASP A 9 -7.15 4.61 11.29
CA ASP A 9 -7.42 4.51 12.71
C ASP A 9 -6.14 4.12 13.38
N PRO A 10 -5.30 5.03 13.71
CA PRO A 10 -4.00 4.74 14.26
C PRO A 10 -4.06 4.00 15.57
N ASN A 11 -5.11 4.18 16.32
CA ASN A 11 -5.18 3.52 17.57
C ASN A 11 -5.68 2.15 17.43
N ASN A 12 -6.34 1.83 16.36
CA ASN A 12 -6.93 0.56 16.21
C ASN A 12 -6.22 -0.26 15.28
N GLY A 13 -5.08 0.15 14.89
CA GLY A 13 -4.39 -0.59 13.93
C GLY A 13 -4.33 -1.98 14.24
N GLY A 14 -4.42 -2.26 15.43
CA GLY A 14 -4.26 -3.58 15.70
C GLY A 14 -5.39 -4.33 15.61
N ASP A 15 -6.46 -3.78 15.72
CA ASP A 15 -7.45 -4.52 15.81
C ASP A 15 -7.86 -5.21 14.78
N ASP A 16 -7.52 -4.89 13.91
CA ASP A 16 -7.98 -5.56 12.97
C ASP A 16 -7.56 -6.83 12.96
N ARG A 17 -7.25 -7.34 13.80
CA ARG A 17 -6.95 -8.58 13.85
C ARG A 17 -7.76 -9.23 13.02
N ILE A 18 -8.01 -8.90 12.05
CA ILE A 18 -8.75 -9.43 11.31
C ILE A 18 -8.30 -10.56 10.89
N VAL A 19 -8.64 -11.29 11.04
CA VAL A 19 -8.47 -12.46 10.93
C VAL A 19 -8.25 -13.01 9.64
N MET A 20 -8.73 -12.70 8.62
CA MET A 20 -8.57 -13.37 7.38
C MET A 20 -7.40 -12.82 6.61
N GLU A 21 -6.54 -12.07 7.23
CA GLU A 21 -5.40 -11.52 6.53
C GLU A 21 -4.38 -12.58 6.18
N THR A 22 -3.91 -12.58 4.96
CA THR A 22 -2.87 -13.48 4.51
C THR A 22 -1.64 -12.65 4.26
N GLU A 23 -0.56 -12.97 4.98
CA GLU A 23 0.65 -12.23 4.79
C GLU A 23 1.33 -12.66 3.51
N VAL A 24 1.73 -11.74 2.70
CA VAL A 24 2.34 -12.03 1.41
C VAL A 24 3.73 -11.43 1.41
N PRO A 25 4.74 -12.19 0.99
CA PRO A 25 6.09 -11.63 0.94
C PRO A 25 6.15 -10.41 0.04
N SER A 26 6.86 -9.40 0.49
CA SER A 26 7.07 -8.21 -0.31
C SER A 26 8.55 -7.99 -0.50
N ASN A 27 8.92 -7.31 -1.58
CA ASN A 27 10.30 -7.00 -1.87
C ASN A 27 10.51 -5.51 -1.75
N THR A 28 11.69 -5.11 -1.28
CA THR A 28 12.04 -3.70 -1.23
C THR A 28 12.73 -3.32 -2.53
N VAL A 29 12.26 -2.27 -3.18
CA VAL A 29 12.79 -1.83 -4.45
C VAL A 29 13.96 -0.90 -4.18
N SER A 30 15.05 -1.02 -4.92
CA SER A 30 16.21 -0.16 -4.71
C SER A 30 15.90 1.28 -5.11
N LEU A 31 16.69 2.22 -4.57
CA LEU A 31 16.49 3.63 -4.89
C LEU A 31 16.69 3.90 -6.36
N ASP A 32 17.70 3.29 -6.98
CA ASP A 32 17.95 3.54 -8.39
C ASP A 32 16.82 3.01 -9.25
N GLU A 33 16.30 1.84 -8.92
CA GLU A 33 15.18 1.32 -9.66
C GLU A 33 13.97 2.22 -9.48
N LEU A 34 13.76 2.73 -8.28
CA LEU A 34 12.60 3.55 -8.00
C LEU A 34 12.67 4.85 -8.80
N LYS A 35 13.84 5.47 -8.88
CA LYS A 35 13.99 6.67 -9.67
C LYS A 35 13.72 6.40 -11.14
N ASN A 36 14.24 5.30 -11.65
CA ASN A 36 14.06 4.97 -13.06
C ASN A 36 12.61 4.63 -13.40
N MET A 37 11.92 4.00 -12.47
CA MET A 37 10.55 3.58 -12.73
C MET A 37 9.55 4.72 -12.63
N THR A 38 9.79 5.66 -11.73
CA THR A 38 8.76 6.64 -11.45
C THR A 38 9.07 8.00 -12.04
N GLY A 39 10.33 8.30 -12.29
CA GLY A 39 10.73 9.64 -12.69
C GLY A 39 10.61 10.67 -11.59
N TYR A 40 10.24 10.25 -10.40
CA TYR A 40 10.10 11.17 -9.28
C TYR A 40 11.45 11.40 -8.62
N ASN A 41 11.58 12.50 -7.95
CA ASN A 41 12.73 12.70 -7.08
C ASN A 41 12.58 11.75 -5.90
N VAL A 42 13.66 11.07 -5.58
CA VAL A 42 13.64 10.15 -4.46
C VAL A 42 14.42 10.81 -3.34
N ASN A 43 13.68 11.25 -2.33
CA ASN A 43 14.28 11.92 -1.19
C ASN A 43 13.78 11.18 0.03
N ILE A 44 14.39 10.04 0.30
CA ILE A 44 13.91 9.14 1.35
C ILE A 44 14.05 9.80 2.71
N ASN A 45 12.96 9.87 3.41
CA ASN A 45 12.96 10.29 4.78
C ASN A 45 13.01 9.03 5.63
N GLU A 46 14.17 8.73 6.20
CA GLU A 46 14.33 7.50 6.94
C GLU A 46 13.43 7.43 8.16
N SER A 47 12.82 8.53 8.55
CA SER A 47 11.88 8.51 9.64
C SER A 47 10.53 7.92 9.23
N ILE A 48 10.27 7.81 7.94
CA ILE A 48 9.01 7.24 7.46
C ILE A 48 9.26 5.80 7.06
N GLN A 49 8.54 4.88 7.68
CA GLN A 49 8.73 3.46 7.44
C GLN A 49 7.42 2.80 7.08
N LEU A 50 7.44 1.96 6.06
CA LEU A 50 6.30 1.10 5.75
C LEU A 50 6.55 -0.24 6.41
N ARG A 51 5.55 -0.75 7.11
CA ARG A 51 5.68 -2.04 7.79
C ARG A 51 4.34 -2.74 7.91
N HIS A 52 4.40 -4.00 8.27
CA HIS A 52 3.20 -4.84 8.51
C HIS A 52 2.32 -4.89 7.26
N GLU A 53 2.94 -5.13 6.11
CA GLU A 53 2.23 -5.22 4.84
C GLU A 53 1.45 -6.53 4.78
N ASN A 54 0.19 -6.45 4.42
CA ASN A 54 -0.67 -7.62 4.30
C ASN A 54 -1.51 -7.57 3.06
N PHE A 55 -1.83 -8.71 2.52
CA PHE A 55 -2.78 -8.85 1.42
C PHE A 55 -3.89 -9.79 1.87
N THR A 56 -5.13 -9.40 1.64
CA THR A 56 -6.27 -10.27 1.92
C THR A 56 -7.16 -10.36 0.70
N ASP A 57 -7.85 -11.46 0.54
CA ASP A 57 -8.80 -11.63 -0.54
C ASP A 57 -10.06 -12.29 -0.02
N ALA A 58 -11.11 -12.27 -0.82
CA ALA A 58 -12.44 -12.63 -0.33
C ALA A 58 -12.53 -14.09 0.09
N ASN A 59 -11.84 -14.98 -0.60
CA ASN A 59 -11.92 -16.40 -0.28
C ASN A 59 -10.68 -16.94 0.41
N GLY A 60 -9.71 -16.10 0.70
CA GLY A 60 -8.55 -16.54 1.49
C GLY A 60 -7.54 -17.37 0.75
N ASP A 61 -7.56 -17.40 -0.57
CA ASP A 61 -6.64 -18.25 -1.31
C ASP A 61 -5.34 -17.52 -1.70
N GLY A 62 -5.22 -16.25 -1.42
CA GLY A 62 -4.01 -15.52 -1.73
C GLY A 62 -3.89 -15.07 -3.16
N ASN A 63 -4.92 -15.25 -3.98
CA ASN A 63 -4.90 -14.89 -5.39
C ASN A 63 -5.87 -13.76 -5.67
N ILE A 64 -5.66 -13.06 -6.78
CA ILE A 64 -6.64 -12.10 -7.27
C ILE A 64 -7.48 -12.84 -8.31
N SER A 65 -8.78 -12.83 -8.14
CA SER A 65 -9.69 -13.52 -9.05
C SER A 65 -10.71 -12.55 -9.64
N PRO A 66 -11.22 -12.85 -10.85
CA PRO A 66 -12.20 -11.96 -11.50
C PRO A 66 -13.42 -11.70 -10.62
N GLY A 67 -13.76 -10.43 -10.49
CA GLY A 67 -14.92 -10.02 -9.71
C GLY A 67 -14.69 -10.02 -8.21
N GLU A 68 -13.48 -10.38 -7.77
CA GLU A 68 -13.22 -10.46 -6.36
C GLU A 68 -12.61 -9.17 -5.85
N GLU A 69 -12.94 -8.82 -4.62
CA GLU A 69 -12.36 -7.65 -3.99
C GLU A 69 -11.26 -8.10 -3.05
N CYS A 70 -10.09 -7.53 -3.21
CA CYS A 70 -8.95 -7.82 -2.36
C CYS A 70 -8.49 -6.54 -1.67
N LYS A 71 -7.66 -6.66 -0.67
CA LYS A 71 -7.14 -5.49 0.05
C LYS A 71 -5.67 -5.64 0.33
N VAL A 72 -4.96 -4.54 0.19
CA VAL A 72 -3.57 -4.43 0.59
C VAL A 72 -3.54 -3.43 1.72
N SER A 73 -2.98 -3.78 2.84
CA SER A 73 -2.89 -2.87 3.97
C SER A 73 -1.48 -2.82 4.51
N PHE A 74 -1.10 -1.71 5.07
CA PHE A 74 0.22 -1.52 5.63
C PHE A 74 0.17 -0.37 6.62
N GLU A 75 1.20 -0.28 7.43
CA GLU A 75 1.30 0.80 8.40
C GLU A 75 2.35 1.79 7.92
N ILE A 76 2.04 3.06 8.00
CA ILE A 76 2.98 4.14 7.72
C ILE A 76 3.40 4.68 9.07
N MET A 77 4.65 4.48 9.44
CA MET A 77 5.14 4.84 10.76
C MET A 77 6.01 6.07 10.71
N ASN A 78 5.73 7.02 11.59
CA ASN A 78 6.57 8.19 11.77
C ASN A 78 7.51 7.91 12.95
N ASN A 79 8.76 7.60 12.66
CA ASN A 79 9.73 7.29 13.69
C ASN A 79 10.51 8.51 14.17
N SER A 80 10.06 9.70 13.80
CA SER A 80 10.76 10.93 14.18
C SER A 80 10.13 11.59 15.39
N ASP A 81 10.79 12.63 15.87
CA ASP A 81 10.30 13.40 16.99
C ASP A 81 9.42 14.56 16.57
N VAL A 82 9.14 14.69 15.29
CA VAL A 82 8.31 15.79 14.79
C VAL A 82 7.13 15.23 14.03
N GLU A 83 6.05 15.97 14.01
CA GLU A 83 4.88 15.58 13.25
C GLU A 83 5.17 15.75 11.76
N ILE A 84 4.73 14.80 10.94
CA ILE A 84 4.90 14.90 9.50
C ILE A 84 3.54 15.13 8.85
N PHE A 85 3.54 15.80 7.70
CA PHE A 85 2.31 16.24 7.05
C PHE A 85 2.29 15.86 5.59
N ASN A 86 1.10 15.81 5.02
CA ASN A 86 0.90 15.58 3.59
C ASN A 86 1.54 14.30 3.11
N VAL A 87 1.22 13.23 3.78
CA VAL A 87 1.75 11.92 3.48
C VAL A 87 0.77 11.23 2.55
N ILE A 88 1.25 10.82 1.37
CA ILE A 88 0.38 10.29 0.34
C ILE A 88 0.83 8.87 0.02
N PRO A 89 0.10 7.88 0.52
CA PRO A 89 0.40 6.49 0.14
C PRO A 89 -0.07 6.25 -1.30
N THR A 90 0.74 5.57 -2.07
CA THR A 90 0.43 5.28 -3.47
C THR A 90 0.54 3.79 -3.70
N VAL A 91 -0.54 3.19 -4.18
CA VAL A 91 -0.60 1.76 -4.44
C VAL A 91 -0.96 1.59 -5.91
N ILE A 92 -0.09 0.96 -6.69
CA ILE A 92 -0.35 0.78 -8.11
C ILE A 92 -0.02 -0.64 -8.52
N GLU A 93 -0.63 -1.08 -9.60
CA GLU A 93 -0.27 -2.33 -10.23
C GLU A 93 0.70 -2.02 -11.36
N THR A 94 1.89 -2.57 -11.32
CA THR A 94 2.99 -2.12 -12.17
C THR A 94 3.05 -2.78 -13.54
N THR A 95 2.34 -3.88 -13.77
CA THR A 95 2.42 -4.58 -15.05
C THR A 95 1.53 -3.96 -16.12
N GLY A 96 0.72 -2.97 -15.75
CA GLY A 96 -0.18 -2.35 -16.71
C GLY A 96 -1.44 -3.15 -16.96
N ASN A 97 -1.82 -3.99 -16.02
CA ASN A 97 -3.00 -4.83 -16.21
C ASN A 97 -4.26 -3.99 -16.12
N LYS A 98 -5.00 -3.88 -17.24
CA LYS A 98 -6.18 -3.05 -17.32
C LYS A 98 -7.35 -3.60 -16.54
N HIS A 99 -7.27 -4.84 -16.11
CA HIS A 99 -8.38 -5.52 -15.44
C HIS A 99 -8.26 -5.48 -13.92
N ILE A 100 -7.24 -4.79 -13.41
CA ILE A 100 -7.05 -4.62 -11.99
C ILE A 100 -7.22 -3.13 -11.66
N HIS A 101 -8.15 -2.84 -10.77
CA HIS A 101 -8.50 -1.47 -10.41
C HIS A 101 -8.23 -1.26 -8.93
N ILE A 102 -7.48 -0.22 -8.61
CA ILE A 102 -7.09 0.05 -7.23
C ILE A 102 -7.79 1.32 -6.77
N SER A 103 -8.25 1.32 -5.54
CA SER A 103 -8.98 2.46 -4.99
C SER A 103 -8.14 3.73 -5.03
N PRO A 104 -8.77 4.88 -5.14
CA PRO A 104 -8.04 6.14 -5.21
C PRO A 104 -7.22 6.38 -3.96
N THR A 105 -6.11 7.07 -4.16
CA THR A 105 -5.23 7.44 -3.06
C THR A 105 -5.93 8.43 -2.13
N VAL A 106 -5.73 8.24 -0.83
CA VAL A 106 -6.25 9.13 0.18
C VAL A 106 -5.06 9.73 0.93
N ARG A 107 -5.00 11.06 0.97
CA ARG A 107 -3.91 11.73 1.63
C ARG A 107 -4.05 11.65 3.14
N VAL A 108 -2.96 11.39 3.83
CA VAL A 108 -2.92 11.43 5.28
C VAL A 108 -2.40 12.80 5.67
N GLU A 109 -3.23 13.59 6.33
CA GLU A 109 -2.88 14.97 6.60
C GLU A 109 -1.70 15.09 7.55
N SER A 110 -1.64 14.25 8.54
CA SER A 110 -0.51 14.28 9.46
C SER A 110 -0.35 12.96 10.19
N ILE A 111 0.86 12.68 10.62
CA ILE A 111 1.15 11.55 11.51
C ILE A 111 2.01 12.11 12.64
N LYS A 112 1.56 11.94 13.86
CA LYS A 112 2.26 12.49 15.01
C LYS A 112 3.56 11.73 15.29
N PRO A 113 4.46 12.33 16.05
CA PRO A 113 5.74 11.69 16.34
C PRO A 113 5.55 10.30 16.95
N HIS A 114 6.33 9.36 16.48
CA HIS A 114 6.36 8.00 17.00
C HIS A 114 5.01 7.29 16.91
N GLN A 115 4.16 7.71 15.97
CA GLN A 115 2.88 7.06 15.75
C GLN A 115 2.79 6.54 14.33
N GLY A 116 1.90 5.60 14.12
CA GLY A 116 1.66 5.02 12.82
C GLY A 116 0.21 5.13 12.42
N VAL A 117 -0.03 5.04 11.12
CA VAL A 117 -1.36 5.06 10.57
C VAL A 117 -1.49 3.85 9.67
N ARG A 118 -2.55 3.08 9.83
CA ARG A 118 -2.77 1.93 8.97
C ARG A 118 -3.57 2.35 7.76
N TYR A 119 -3.08 2.03 6.60
CA TYR A 119 -3.73 2.37 5.34
C TYR A 119 -4.15 1.11 4.62
N THR A 120 -5.35 1.12 4.05
CA THR A 120 -5.86 -0.01 3.29
C THR A 120 -6.29 0.46 1.91
N ALA A 121 -5.77 -0.19 0.88
CA ALA A 121 -6.21 0.02 -0.49
C ALA A 121 -7.02 -1.18 -0.94
N THR A 122 -8.09 -0.92 -1.68
CA THR A 122 -8.92 -1.98 -2.22
C THR A 122 -8.51 -2.27 -3.65
N ILE A 123 -8.41 -3.53 -3.99
CA ILE A 123 -8.07 -3.98 -5.32
C ILE A 123 -9.24 -4.77 -5.86
N LEU A 124 -9.80 -4.34 -6.98
CA LEU A 124 -10.93 -5.02 -7.58
C LEU A 124 -10.54 -5.49 -8.97
N ALA A 125 -10.68 -6.75 -9.23
CA ALA A 125 -10.43 -7.31 -10.54
C ALA A 125 -11.75 -7.43 -11.28
N ASP A 126 -11.78 -7.02 -12.54
CA ASP A 126 -12.98 -7.16 -13.31
C ASP A 126 -13.08 -8.57 -13.90
N LYS A 127 -14.20 -8.86 -14.56
CA LYS A 127 -14.47 -10.22 -15.00
C LYS A 127 -13.58 -10.69 -16.14
N ARG A 128 -12.83 -9.82 -16.75
CA ARG A 128 -11.97 -10.17 -17.86
C ARG A 128 -10.54 -10.48 -17.42
N LEU A 129 -10.27 -10.43 -16.14
CA LEU A 129 -8.95 -10.74 -15.65
C LEU A 129 -8.54 -12.14 -16.09
N LYS A 130 -7.33 -12.29 -16.59
CA LYS A 130 -6.80 -13.58 -17.02
C LYS A 130 -5.81 -14.09 -16.00
N ASP A 131 -5.52 -15.39 -16.08
CA ASP A 131 -4.49 -15.98 -15.27
C ASP A 131 -3.16 -15.30 -15.54
N GLY A 132 -2.37 -15.14 -14.54
CA GLY A 132 -1.07 -14.52 -14.68
C GLY A 132 -0.56 -14.04 -13.32
N ASN A 133 0.22 -12.97 -13.35
CA ASN A 133 0.81 -12.45 -12.16
C ASN A 133 0.66 -10.95 -12.12
N ALA A 134 0.32 -10.41 -10.98
CA ALA A 134 0.24 -8.97 -10.77
C ALA A 134 1.36 -8.55 -9.83
N VAL A 135 1.85 -7.34 -10.01
CA VAL A 135 2.84 -6.77 -9.12
C VAL A 135 2.25 -5.49 -8.55
N ILE A 136 2.02 -5.48 -7.27
CA ILE A 136 1.45 -4.33 -6.58
C ILE A 136 2.59 -3.61 -5.86
N ARG A 137 2.77 -2.34 -6.17
CA ARG A 137 3.84 -1.55 -5.57
C ARG A 137 3.26 -0.49 -4.67
N VAL A 138 3.83 -0.36 -3.49
CA VAL A 138 3.41 0.63 -2.51
C VAL A 138 4.56 1.58 -2.25
N THR A 139 4.30 2.87 -2.34
CA THR A 139 5.26 3.91 -1.98
C THR A 139 4.54 4.96 -1.17
N VAL A 140 5.30 5.82 -0.51
CA VAL A 140 4.73 6.99 0.16
C VAL A 140 5.43 8.20 -0.41
N THR A 141 4.66 9.16 -0.88
CA THR A 141 5.20 10.45 -1.29
C THR A 141 4.86 11.48 -0.23
N GLN A 142 5.65 12.53 -0.19
CA GLN A 142 5.42 13.62 0.74
C GLN A 142 5.58 14.91 -0.01
N GLY A 143 4.64 15.81 0.13
CA GLY A 143 4.69 17.07 -0.58
C GLY A 143 4.42 16.90 -2.06
N GLN A 144 5.31 17.44 -2.89
CA GLN A 144 5.05 17.47 -4.32
C GLN A 144 5.83 16.40 -5.04
N ASN A 145 5.35 15.20 -4.95
CA ASN A 145 5.92 14.07 -5.72
C ASN A 145 7.30 13.62 -5.28
N ASP A 146 7.70 13.94 -4.08
CA ASP A 146 8.94 13.40 -3.56
C ASP A 146 8.66 12.06 -2.89
N ILE A 147 9.34 11.02 -3.32
CA ILE A 147 9.16 9.73 -2.71
C ILE A 147 9.86 9.73 -1.36
N ALA A 148 9.10 9.47 -0.32
CA ALA A 148 9.58 9.59 1.04
C ALA A 148 9.84 8.24 1.71
N SER A 149 9.44 7.13 1.12
CA SER A 149 9.70 5.82 1.72
C SER A 149 10.23 4.87 0.67
N MET A 150 10.87 3.80 1.12
CA MET A 150 11.25 2.73 0.22
C MET A 150 9.99 2.07 -0.30
N ALA A 151 10.00 1.68 -1.54
CA ALA A 151 8.88 0.99 -2.13
C ALA A 151 8.85 -0.46 -1.69
N LYS A 152 7.66 -1.01 -1.55
CA LYS A 152 7.46 -2.43 -1.30
C LYS A 152 6.65 -3.00 -2.46
N GLU A 153 6.96 -4.21 -2.86
CA GLU A 153 6.23 -4.86 -3.95
C GLU A 153 5.73 -6.23 -3.53
N PHE A 154 4.50 -6.51 -3.95
CA PHE A 154 3.89 -7.82 -3.73
C PHE A 154 3.71 -8.47 -5.09
N ASN A 155 4.11 -9.73 -5.21
CA ASN A 155 3.82 -10.52 -6.40
C ASN A 155 2.63 -11.41 -6.06
N ILE A 156 1.52 -11.20 -6.75
CA ILE A 156 0.28 -11.89 -6.44
C ILE A 156 -0.23 -12.58 -7.69
N THR A 157 -0.53 -13.85 -7.57
CA THR A 157 -1.06 -14.62 -8.69
C THR A 157 -2.48 -14.19 -9.00
N CYS A 158 -2.78 -14.03 -10.28
CA CYS A 158 -4.12 -13.81 -10.76
C CYS A 158 -4.65 -15.13 -11.26
N LYS A 159 -5.81 -15.55 -10.77
CA LYS A 159 -6.33 -16.85 -11.14
C LYS A 159 -7.82 -16.81 -11.32
N ARG A 160 -8.28 -17.21 -12.48
CA ARG A 160 -9.70 -17.31 -12.76
C ARG A 160 -10.25 -18.52 -12.02
N GLN A 161 -11.45 -18.39 -11.56
CA GLN A 161 -12.10 -19.49 -10.86
C GLN A 161 -13.32 -19.99 -11.64
#